data_8133e5881cfe0d5728fe182ea9b58429
#
_entry.id   8133e5881cfe0d5728fe182ea9b58429
#
_cell.length_a   1.000
_cell.length_b   1.000
_cell.length_c   1.000
_cell.angle_alpha   90.00
_cell.angle_beta   90.00
_cell.angle_gamma   90.00
#
_symmetry.space_group_name_H-M   'P 1'
#
loop_
_entity.id
_entity.type
_entity.pdbx_description
1 polymer ?
#
loop_
_entity_poly.entity_id
_entity_poly.type
_entity_poly.pdbx_seq_one_letter_code
_entity_poly.pdbx_strand_id
1 'polypeptide(L)'
;QLFEAVSLRGFSLSVMVRTNAAEVSSDLVLDEISVCCRQLQTVLSTAAFRSSGSLLWQPLPAYISAIRDTSLNGLESIVCDNEELLNEVKNALDECKGSEGLTYSLYQDSSYPMRKCYNLDTTIEKALKSKVYLSSGAYLIIEQTEALVAIDVNTGKAIASGRKKENQDSYFYRINLEAAKEILYQLRLRNLSGMILVDFINMTDHALEEALMEELSLLARKDPVHTRIVDITALGLVEI
;
A
#
# COMPACT_ATOMS: atom_id res chain seq x y z
N GLN A 1 -0.39 29.39 -16.31
CA GLN A 1 -0.68 28.41 -17.38
C GLN A 1 -1.54 27.23 -16.91
N LEU A 2 -1.36 26.70 -15.68
CA LEU A 2 -2.20 25.63 -15.13
C LEU A 2 -3.67 26.02 -14.92
N PHE A 3 -3.95 27.30 -14.64
CA PHE A 3 -5.30 27.79 -14.35
C PHE A 3 -6.11 28.22 -15.61
N GLU A 4 -5.46 28.49 -16.71
CA GLU A 4 -6.16 28.88 -17.97
C GLU A 4 -6.82 27.69 -18.68
N ALA A 5 -6.35 26.47 -18.43
CA ALA A 5 -6.88 25.25 -19.07
C ALA A 5 -8.21 24.74 -18.46
N VAL A 6 -8.65 25.30 -17.33
CA VAL A 6 -9.78 24.76 -16.53
C VAL A 6 -10.94 25.76 -16.49
N SER A 7 -11.31 26.35 -17.63
CA SER A 7 -12.51 27.18 -17.74
C SER A 7 -13.65 26.36 -18.33
N LEU A 8 -14.51 25.83 -17.47
CA LEU A 8 -15.82 25.33 -17.85
C LEU A 8 -16.79 26.49 -18.00
N ARG A 9 -17.51 26.56 -19.11
CA ARG A 9 -18.44 27.66 -19.46
C ARG A 9 -19.37 28.00 -18.29
N GLY A 10 -19.15 29.15 -17.65
CA GLY A 10 -20.04 29.70 -16.62
C GLY A 10 -19.77 29.27 -15.18
N PHE A 11 -18.74 28.44 -14.92
CA PHE A 11 -18.36 28.01 -13.56
C PHE A 11 -16.95 28.43 -13.22
N SER A 12 -16.77 29.00 -12.03
CA SER A 12 -15.45 29.23 -11.42
C SER A 12 -15.02 27.95 -10.75
N LEU A 13 -13.95 27.33 -11.26
CA LEU A 13 -13.38 26.10 -10.72
C LEU A 13 -12.11 26.42 -9.95
N SER A 14 -11.92 25.76 -8.82
CA SER A 14 -10.66 25.74 -8.10
C SER A 14 -10.12 24.32 -8.03
N VAL A 15 -8.80 24.20 -8.17
CA VAL A 15 -8.10 22.92 -8.11
C VAL A 15 -7.23 22.91 -6.86
N MET A 16 -7.36 21.87 -6.04
CA MET A 16 -6.49 21.62 -4.90
C MET A 16 -5.51 20.50 -5.26
N VAL A 17 -4.24 20.85 -5.31
CA VAL A 17 -3.16 19.88 -5.52
C VAL A 17 -2.65 19.43 -4.14
N ARG A 18 -2.63 18.13 -3.88
CA ARG A 18 -2.14 17.56 -2.62
C ARG A 18 -0.61 17.47 -2.64
N THR A 19 0.00 17.37 -1.46
CA THR A 19 1.46 17.30 -1.26
C THR A 19 2.13 16.18 -2.02
N ASN A 20 1.46 15.03 -2.19
CA ASN A 20 1.98 13.88 -2.95
C ASN A 20 2.25 14.20 -4.43
N ALA A 21 1.61 15.23 -4.98
CA ALA A 21 1.87 15.68 -6.34
C ALA A 21 3.21 16.43 -6.50
N ALA A 22 3.89 16.79 -5.41
CA ALA A 22 5.18 17.47 -5.46
C ALA A 22 6.31 16.58 -6.02
N GLU A 23 6.17 15.26 -5.91
CA GLU A 23 7.15 14.27 -6.37
C GLU A 23 6.83 13.71 -7.77
N VAL A 24 5.75 14.20 -8.39
CA VAL A 24 5.26 13.70 -9.68
C VAL A 24 5.49 14.76 -10.76
N SER A 25 5.69 14.32 -12.02
CA SER A 25 5.85 15.24 -13.13
C SER A 25 4.60 16.11 -13.33
N SER A 26 4.79 17.37 -13.72
CA SER A 26 3.69 18.31 -14.00
C SER A 26 2.73 17.80 -15.07
N ASP A 27 3.19 17.00 -16.04
CA ASP A 27 2.36 16.44 -17.09
C ASP A 27 1.34 15.43 -16.55
N LEU A 28 1.74 14.60 -15.58
CA LEU A 28 0.82 13.66 -14.94
C LEU A 28 -0.25 14.39 -14.12
N VAL A 29 0.13 15.45 -13.42
CA VAL A 29 -0.84 16.29 -12.68
C VAL A 29 -1.84 16.95 -13.63
N LEU A 30 -1.37 17.45 -14.77
CA LEU A 30 -2.25 18.06 -15.81
C LEU A 30 -3.23 17.05 -16.41
N ASP A 31 -2.78 15.83 -16.66
CA ASP A 31 -3.63 14.76 -17.15
C ASP A 31 -4.73 14.42 -16.16
N GLU A 32 -4.39 14.28 -14.87
CA GLU A 32 -5.35 14.00 -13.81
C GLU A 32 -6.38 15.13 -13.66
N ILE A 33 -5.95 16.40 -13.70
CA ILE A 33 -6.85 17.55 -13.75
C ILE A 33 -7.79 17.47 -14.94
N SER A 34 -7.28 17.08 -16.10
CA SER A 34 -8.08 16.95 -17.33
C SER A 34 -9.15 15.86 -17.22
N VAL A 35 -8.84 14.74 -16.55
CA VAL A 35 -9.80 13.67 -16.23
C VAL A 35 -10.89 14.20 -15.30
N CYS A 36 -10.51 14.85 -14.20
CA CYS A 36 -11.48 15.44 -13.26
C CYS A 36 -12.39 16.47 -13.94
N CYS A 37 -11.85 17.29 -14.83
CA CYS A 37 -12.63 18.29 -15.58
C CYS A 37 -13.65 17.63 -16.50
N ARG A 38 -13.28 16.57 -17.21
CA ARG A 38 -14.20 15.81 -18.08
C ARG A 38 -15.33 15.17 -17.27
N GLN A 39 -15.01 14.58 -16.13
CA GLN A 39 -16.01 14.01 -15.23
C GLN A 39 -17.00 15.07 -14.75
N LEU A 40 -16.50 16.22 -14.29
CA LEU A 40 -17.34 17.33 -13.85
C LEU A 40 -18.21 17.88 -14.99
N GLN A 41 -17.67 17.99 -16.19
CA GLN A 41 -18.42 18.43 -17.39
C GLN A 41 -19.56 17.47 -17.70
N THR A 42 -19.32 16.15 -17.59
CA THR A 42 -20.36 15.12 -17.76
C THR A 42 -21.45 15.26 -16.72
N VAL A 43 -21.08 15.45 -15.44
CA VAL A 43 -22.02 15.69 -14.35
C VAL A 43 -22.89 16.92 -14.63
N LEU A 44 -22.27 18.05 -14.96
CA LEU A 44 -22.99 19.31 -15.21
C LEU A 44 -23.92 19.23 -16.43
N SER A 45 -23.49 18.59 -17.52
CA SER A 45 -24.31 18.41 -18.71
C SER A 45 -25.47 17.46 -18.48
N THR A 46 -25.28 16.44 -17.65
CA THR A 46 -26.32 15.44 -17.35
C THR A 46 -27.34 15.98 -16.32
N ALA A 47 -26.88 16.79 -15.36
CA ALA A 47 -27.70 17.31 -14.28
C ALA A 47 -28.93 18.08 -14.78
N ALA A 48 -28.80 18.82 -15.89
CA ALA A 48 -29.87 19.61 -16.47
C ALA A 48 -31.08 18.75 -16.97
N PHE A 49 -30.85 17.46 -17.21
CA PHE A 49 -31.84 16.53 -17.78
C PHE A 49 -32.31 15.47 -16.79
N ARG A 50 -31.85 15.53 -15.55
CA ARG A 50 -32.17 14.54 -14.52
C ARG A 50 -33.13 15.12 -13.47
N SER A 51 -34.00 14.26 -12.96
CA SER A 51 -34.90 14.62 -11.85
C SER A 51 -34.13 14.78 -10.53
N SER A 52 -34.71 15.59 -9.63
CA SER A 52 -34.15 15.74 -8.28
C SER A 52 -34.01 14.38 -7.57
N GLY A 53 -32.87 14.14 -6.93
CA GLY A 53 -32.56 12.88 -6.28
C GLY A 53 -31.92 11.80 -7.18
N SER A 54 -31.77 12.06 -8.48
CA SER A 54 -31.05 11.14 -9.38
C SER A 54 -29.56 11.09 -9.10
N LEU A 55 -28.97 9.91 -9.23
CA LEU A 55 -27.53 9.72 -9.19
C LEU A 55 -26.90 10.35 -10.45
N LEU A 56 -26.02 11.32 -10.29
CA LEU A 56 -25.32 12.00 -11.39
C LEU A 56 -23.93 11.44 -11.63
N TRP A 57 -23.27 11.00 -10.57
CA TRP A 57 -21.92 10.45 -10.61
C TRP A 57 -21.73 9.46 -9.47
N GLN A 58 -20.96 8.43 -9.70
CA GLN A 58 -20.58 7.43 -8.71
C GLN A 58 -19.09 7.24 -8.76
N PRO A 59 -18.41 7.20 -7.61
CA PRO A 59 -16.99 6.86 -7.57
C PRO A 59 -16.75 5.45 -8.12
N LEU A 60 -15.55 5.20 -8.61
CA LEU A 60 -15.15 3.86 -9.02
C LEU A 60 -15.30 2.89 -7.83
N PRO A 61 -15.69 1.63 -8.10
CA PRO A 61 -15.71 0.61 -7.08
C PRO A 61 -14.36 0.53 -6.33
N ALA A 62 -14.42 0.20 -5.04
CA ALA A 62 -13.24 0.22 -4.16
C ALA A 62 -12.11 -0.69 -4.68
N TYR A 63 -12.44 -1.84 -5.30
CA TYR A 63 -11.44 -2.73 -5.87
C TYR A 63 -10.72 -2.13 -7.09
N ILE A 64 -11.42 -1.37 -7.93
CA ILE A 64 -10.79 -0.67 -9.06
C ILE A 64 -9.89 0.46 -8.54
N SER A 65 -10.38 1.24 -7.57
CA SER A 65 -9.57 2.28 -6.93
C SER A 65 -8.31 1.70 -6.30
N ALA A 66 -8.42 0.56 -5.61
CA ALA A 66 -7.28 -0.12 -5.01
C ALA A 66 -6.24 -0.59 -6.06
N ILE A 67 -6.69 -1.11 -7.20
CA ILE A 67 -5.79 -1.50 -8.31
C ILE A 67 -5.12 -0.25 -8.90
N ARG A 68 -5.87 0.81 -9.16
CA ARG A 68 -5.36 2.07 -9.73
C ARG A 68 -4.36 2.77 -8.81
N ASP A 69 -4.66 2.78 -7.50
CA ASP A 69 -3.83 3.44 -6.49
C ASP A 69 -2.59 2.60 -6.12
N THR A 70 -2.56 1.32 -6.52
CA THR A 70 -1.36 0.48 -6.46
C THR A 70 -0.43 0.90 -7.61
N SER A 71 0.89 0.93 -7.35
CA SER A 71 1.86 1.17 -8.41
C SER A 71 1.68 0.12 -9.52
N LEU A 72 1.29 0.56 -10.72
CA LEU A 72 1.18 -0.30 -11.90
C LEU A 72 2.56 -0.77 -12.40
N ASN A 73 3.65 -0.15 -11.91
CA ASN A 73 5.01 -0.57 -12.21
C ASN A 73 5.27 -1.96 -11.63
N GLY A 74 5.51 -2.92 -12.52
CA GLY A 74 5.73 -4.33 -12.16
C GLY A 74 4.45 -5.18 -12.10
N LEU A 75 3.28 -4.62 -12.39
CA LEU A 75 2.07 -5.40 -12.59
C LEU A 75 2.07 -5.96 -14.03
N GLU A 76 2.10 -7.27 -14.17
CA GLU A 76 2.19 -7.96 -15.47
C GLU A 76 0.82 -8.39 -15.98
N SER A 77 -0.04 -8.86 -15.08
CA SER A 77 -1.34 -9.40 -15.47
C SER A 77 -2.43 -9.21 -14.43
N ILE A 78 -3.66 -9.11 -14.90
CA ILE A 78 -4.88 -9.13 -14.11
C ILE A 78 -5.69 -10.35 -14.53
N VAL A 79 -6.00 -11.20 -13.56
CA VAL A 79 -6.79 -12.41 -13.74
C VAL A 79 -8.11 -12.26 -12.99
N CYS A 80 -9.23 -12.54 -13.65
CA CYS A 80 -10.55 -12.47 -13.04
C CYS A 80 -11.37 -13.70 -13.46
N ASP A 81 -12.24 -14.17 -12.60
CA ASP A 81 -13.18 -15.26 -12.88
C ASP A 81 -14.58 -14.78 -13.31
N ASN A 82 -14.75 -13.47 -13.43
CA ASN A 82 -15.98 -12.86 -13.92
C ASN A 82 -15.65 -11.91 -15.10
N GLU A 83 -16.29 -12.17 -16.24
CA GLU A 83 -16.04 -11.43 -17.47
C GLU A 83 -16.50 -9.96 -17.40
N GLU A 84 -17.63 -9.68 -16.73
CA GLU A 84 -18.16 -8.32 -16.58
C GLU A 84 -17.19 -7.48 -15.73
N LEU A 85 -16.74 -8.03 -14.59
CA LEU A 85 -15.76 -7.36 -13.73
C LEU A 85 -14.40 -7.16 -14.44
N LEU A 86 -13.97 -8.15 -15.24
CA LEU A 86 -12.73 -8.01 -16.00
C LEU A 86 -12.80 -6.87 -17.00
N ASN A 87 -13.92 -6.74 -17.71
CA ASN A 87 -14.14 -5.65 -18.66
C ASN A 87 -14.25 -4.30 -17.95
N GLU A 88 -14.89 -4.24 -16.79
CA GLU A 88 -15.00 -3.03 -15.97
C GLU A 88 -13.61 -2.54 -15.51
N VAL A 89 -12.77 -3.46 -14.99
CA VAL A 89 -11.39 -3.18 -14.60
C VAL A 89 -10.56 -2.72 -15.79
N LYS A 90 -10.66 -3.41 -16.92
CA LYS A 90 -9.95 -3.06 -18.14
C LYS A 90 -10.29 -1.64 -18.59
N ASN A 91 -11.58 -1.32 -18.72
CA ASN A 91 -12.05 0.01 -19.14
C ASN A 91 -11.58 1.11 -18.19
N ALA A 92 -11.56 0.84 -16.88
CA ALA A 92 -11.11 1.80 -15.89
C ALA A 92 -9.59 2.04 -15.91
N LEU A 93 -8.79 1.02 -16.27
CA LEU A 93 -7.34 1.10 -16.33
C LEU A 93 -6.82 1.57 -17.70
N ASP A 94 -7.56 1.37 -18.79
CA ASP A 94 -7.18 1.83 -20.13
C ASP A 94 -6.98 3.36 -20.18
N GLU A 95 -7.64 4.10 -19.28
CA GLU A 95 -7.47 5.55 -19.13
C GLU A 95 -6.25 5.94 -18.24
N CYS A 96 -5.61 4.96 -17.60
CA CYS A 96 -4.50 5.20 -16.66
C CYS A 96 -3.15 5.06 -17.37
N LYS A 97 -2.26 6.02 -17.21
CA LYS A 97 -0.86 5.88 -17.63
C LYS A 97 -0.18 4.78 -16.83
N GLY A 98 0.58 3.91 -17.50
CA GLY A 98 1.29 2.78 -16.89
C GLY A 98 0.55 1.45 -17.01
N SER A 99 -0.63 1.42 -17.63
CA SER A 99 -1.32 0.18 -17.99
C SER A 99 -0.78 -0.46 -19.28
N GLU A 100 0.15 0.21 -19.97
CA GLU A 100 0.76 -0.26 -21.21
C GLU A 100 1.50 -1.59 -20.97
N GLY A 101 1.05 -2.66 -21.64
CA GLY A 101 1.63 -3.99 -21.50
C GLY A 101 0.94 -4.90 -20.48
N LEU A 102 -0.07 -4.41 -19.74
CA LEU A 102 -0.89 -5.24 -18.87
C LEU A 102 -1.67 -6.27 -19.67
N THR A 103 -1.59 -7.53 -19.25
CA THR A 103 -2.41 -8.60 -19.81
C THR A 103 -3.65 -8.83 -18.96
N TYR A 104 -4.79 -9.03 -19.62
CA TYR A 104 -6.07 -9.32 -18.97
C TYR A 104 -6.50 -10.72 -19.33
N SER A 105 -6.75 -11.57 -18.37
CA SER A 105 -7.16 -12.97 -18.61
C SER A 105 -8.37 -13.36 -17.79
N LEU A 106 -9.30 -14.05 -18.47
CA LEU A 106 -10.47 -14.64 -17.82
C LEU A 106 -10.13 -16.06 -17.37
N TYR A 107 -10.30 -16.32 -16.07
CA TYR A 107 -10.14 -17.64 -15.50
C TYR A 107 -11.42 -18.45 -15.72
N GLN A 108 -11.32 -19.56 -16.48
CA GLN A 108 -12.50 -20.34 -16.91
C GLN A 108 -12.52 -21.78 -16.39
N ASP A 109 -11.59 -22.17 -15.51
CA ASP A 109 -11.58 -23.53 -14.97
C ASP A 109 -12.68 -23.70 -13.90
N SER A 110 -13.80 -24.29 -14.30
CA SER A 110 -14.92 -24.59 -13.41
C SER A 110 -14.64 -25.72 -12.43
N SER A 111 -13.64 -26.59 -12.70
CA SER A 111 -13.28 -27.73 -11.86
C SER A 111 -12.41 -27.31 -10.68
N TYR A 112 -11.65 -26.22 -10.82
CA TYR A 112 -10.75 -25.72 -9.80
C TYR A 112 -10.92 -24.21 -9.60
N PRO A 113 -11.66 -23.77 -8.58
CA PRO A 113 -11.94 -22.35 -8.37
C PRO A 113 -10.67 -21.48 -8.25
N MET A 114 -10.65 -20.31 -8.90
CA MET A 114 -9.54 -19.36 -8.88
C MET A 114 -9.05 -19.05 -7.45
N ARG A 115 -9.98 -18.94 -6.50
CA ARG A 115 -9.69 -18.73 -5.09
C ARG A 115 -8.76 -19.79 -4.49
N LYS A 116 -8.92 -21.06 -4.91
CA LYS A 116 -8.05 -22.18 -4.50
C LYS A 116 -6.74 -22.18 -5.30
N CYS A 117 -6.80 -21.87 -6.61
CA CYS A 117 -5.63 -21.81 -7.46
C CYS A 117 -4.56 -20.82 -6.90
N TYR A 118 -5.00 -19.66 -6.45
CA TYR A 118 -4.13 -18.63 -5.88
C TYR A 118 -3.99 -18.69 -4.35
N ASN A 119 -4.51 -19.75 -3.71
CA ASN A 119 -4.45 -19.93 -2.25
C ASN A 119 -4.96 -18.72 -1.44
N LEU A 120 -5.98 -18.02 -1.95
CA LEU A 120 -6.47 -16.77 -1.34
C LEU A 120 -6.95 -16.98 0.09
N ASP A 121 -7.66 -18.08 0.37
CA ASP A 121 -8.15 -18.39 1.71
C ASP A 121 -7.01 -18.53 2.72
N THR A 122 -5.99 -19.30 2.38
CA THR A 122 -4.81 -19.47 3.23
C THR A 122 -4.06 -18.15 3.46
N THR A 123 -3.99 -17.32 2.42
CA THR A 123 -3.35 -15.99 2.53
C THR A 123 -4.13 -15.07 3.46
N ILE A 124 -5.46 -15.04 3.33
CA ILE A 124 -6.34 -14.26 4.22
C ILE A 124 -6.24 -14.78 5.66
N GLU A 125 -6.31 -16.09 5.87
CA GLU A 125 -6.16 -16.69 7.20
C GLU A 125 -4.81 -16.35 7.85
N LYS A 126 -3.73 -16.37 7.08
CA LYS A 126 -2.40 -15.95 7.56
C LYS A 126 -2.38 -14.47 7.91
N ALA A 127 -2.98 -13.62 7.07
CA ALA A 127 -3.06 -12.18 7.31
C ALA A 127 -3.88 -11.83 8.57
N LEU A 128 -4.83 -12.68 8.97
CA LEU A 128 -5.63 -12.47 10.18
C LEU A 128 -4.97 -12.97 11.47
N LYS A 129 -3.86 -13.73 11.38
CA LYS A 129 -3.14 -14.21 12.56
C LYS A 129 -2.27 -13.10 13.16
N SER A 130 -2.23 -13.00 14.49
CA SER A 130 -1.31 -12.09 15.18
C SER A 130 0.16 -12.46 14.94
N LYS A 131 0.47 -13.74 14.76
CA LYS A 131 1.84 -14.24 14.58
C LYS A 131 2.20 -14.40 13.11
N VAL A 132 3.30 -13.74 12.71
CA VAL A 132 3.87 -13.77 11.35
C VAL A 132 5.27 -14.34 11.41
N TYR A 133 5.54 -15.40 10.67
CA TYR A 133 6.86 -16.03 10.61
C TYR A 133 7.71 -15.41 9.52
N LEU A 134 8.97 -15.15 9.84
CA LEU A 134 10.00 -14.66 8.91
C LEU A 134 10.78 -15.84 8.30
N SER A 135 11.44 -15.62 7.18
CA SER A 135 12.24 -16.65 6.49
C SER A 135 13.46 -17.08 7.30
N SER A 136 13.98 -16.20 8.15
CA SER A 136 15.05 -16.50 9.12
C SER A 136 14.64 -17.48 10.22
N GLY A 137 13.34 -17.76 10.40
CA GLY A 137 12.79 -18.52 11.51
C GLY A 137 12.45 -17.66 12.75
N ALA A 138 12.71 -16.37 12.69
CA ALA A 138 12.16 -15.38 13.61
C ALA A 138 10.66 -15.17 13.35
N TYR A 139 10.00 -14.38 14.17
CA TYR A 139 8.58 -14.08 13.98
C TYR A 139 8.20 -12.75 14.59
N LEU A 140 7.15 -12.15 14.03
CA LEU A 140 6.49 -10.98 14.57
C LEU A 140 5.24 -11.38 15.35
N ILE A 141 4.91 -10.63 16.38
CA ILE A 141 3.58 -10.63 16.99
C ILE A 141 3.00 -9.24 16.77
N ILE A 142 1.85 -9.17 16.10
CA ILE A 142 1.16 -7.93 15.76
C ILE A 142 -0.16 -7.91 16.50
N GLU A 143 -0.33 -6.97 17.41
CA GLU A 143 -1.53 -6.80 18.21
C GLU A 143 -2.07 -5.38 18.07
N GLN A 144 -3.33 -5.30 17.70
CA GLN A 144 -4.04 -4.02 17.61
C GLN A 144 -4.83 -3.81 18.90
N THR A 145 -4.53 -2.72 19.57
CA THR A 145 -5.28 -2.24 20.74
C THR A 145 -6.25 -1.14 20.33
N GLU A 146 -7.02 -0.61 21.28
CA GLU A 146 -7.92 0.52 21.03
C GLU A 146 -7.16 1.80 20.63
N ALA A 147 -5.93 2.00 21.13
CA ALA A 147 -5.18 3.23 20.97
C ALA A 147 -3.99 3.14 19.99
N LEU A 148 -3.40 1.97 19.84
CA LEU A 148 -2.18 1.78 19.06
C LEU A 148 -2.03 0.33 18.55
N VAL A 149 -1.12 0.14 17.62
CA VAL A 149 -0.65 -1.19 17.20
C VAL A 149 0.69 -1.47 17.87
N ALA A 150 0.80 -2.59 18.58
CA ALA A 150 2.05 -3.08 19.14
C ALA A 150 2.60 -4.21 18.27
N ILE A 151 3.89 -4.15 17.95
CA ILE A 151 4.59 -5.17 17.17
C ILE A 151 5.84 -5.59 17.94
N ASP A 152 5.95 -6.88 18.21
CA ASP A 152 7.10 -7.49 18.92
C ASP A 152 7.87 -8.39 17.95
N VAL A 153 9.19 -8.23 17.88
CA VAL A 153 10.10 -8.99 17.03
C VAL A 153 10.84 -10.04 17.83
N ASN A 154 10.54 -11.30 17.56
CA ASN A 154 11.10 -12.43 18.28
C ASN A 154 12.09 -13.24 17.43
N THR A 155 13.24 -13.61 17.99
CA THR A 155 14.26 -14.42 17.33
C THR A 155 13.81 -15.86 17.04
N GLY A 156 12.76 -16.35 17.72
CA GLY A 156 12.32 -17.72 17.59
C GLY A 156 13.37 -18.74 18.05
N LYS A 157 13.45 -19.86 17.35
CA LYS A 157 14.46 -20.92 17.61
C LYS A 157 15.84 -20.61 17.02
N ALA A 158 16.01 -19.45 16.41
CA ALA A 158 17.21 -19.08 15.69
C ALA A 158 18.38 -18.62 16.60
N ILE A 159 18.26 -18.76 17.94
CA ILE A 159 19.36 -18.53 18.87
C ILE A 159 20.37 -19.64 18.67
N ALA A 160 21.31 -19.43 17.75
CA ALA A 160 22.46 -20.30 17.58
C ALA A 160 23.36 -20.12 18.81
N SER A 161 23.32 -21.12 19.68
CA SER A 161 24.23 -21.27 20.82
C SER A 161 25.69 -21.04 20.40
N GLY A 162 26.37 -20.09 21.04
CA GLY A 162 27.84 -19.97 21.01
C GLY A 162 28.45 -18.93 20.08
N ARG A 163 27.71 -17.98 19.53
CA ARG A 163 28.30 -16.87 18.74
C ARG A 163 28.91 -15.80 19.66
N LYS A 164 30.11 -15.28 19.29
CA LYS A 164 30.71 -14.13 19.97
C LYS A 164 29.77 -12.91 19.88
N LYS A 165 29.80 -11.99 20.87
CA LYS A 165 28.91 -10.83 20.96
C LYS A 165 28.85 -9.99 19.66
N GLU A 166 29.99 -9.75 19.01
CA GLU A 166 30.09 -9.01 17.75
C GLU A 166 29.35 -9.69 16.57
N ASN A 167 29.35 -11.04 16.56
CA ASN A 167 28.56 -11.80 15.57
C ASN A 167 27.06 -11.84 15.92
N GLN A 168 26.70 -11.55 17.16
CA GLN A 168 25.33 -11.57 17.62
C GLN A 168 24.57 -10.31 17.16
N ASP A 169 25.17 -9.12 17.32
CA ASP A 169 24.55 -7.86 16.89
C ASP A 169 24.36 -7.81 15.38
N SER A 170 25.33 -8.23 14.58
CA SER A 170 25.19 -8.35 13.13
C SER A 170 24.09 -9.34 12.71
N TYR A 171 23.87 -10.38 13.51
CA TYR A 171 22.78 -11.32 13.30
C TYR A 171 21.42 -10.71 13.66
N PHE A 172 21.32 -10.01 14.77
CA PHE A 172 20.10 -9.31 15.18
C PHE A 172 19.74 -8.19 14.21
N TYR A 173 20.71 -7.43 13.72
CA TYR A 173 20.51 -6.45 12.68
C TYR A 173 19.85 -7.04 11.43
N ARG A 174 20.32 -8.21 10.96
CA ARG A 174 19.72 -8.87 9.79
C ARG A 174 18.28 -9.31 10.03
N ILE A 175 17.97 -9.82 11.24
CA ILE A 175 16.60 -10.18 11.61
C ILE A 175 15.72 -8.92 11.68
N ASN A 176 16.21 -7.87 12.33
CA ASN A 176 15.49 -6.61 12.45
C ASN A 176 15.22 -5.97 11.07
N LEU A 177 16.16 -6.05 10.15
CA LEU A 177 15.99 -5.56 8.78
C LEU A 177 14.96 -6.40 8.00
N GLU A 178 14.96 -7.71 8.17
CA GLU A 178 13.93 -8.59 7.62
C GLU A 178 12.57 -8.28 8.23
N ALA A 179 12.50 -8.09 9.54
CA ALA A 179 11.32 -7.70 10.29
C ALA A 179 10.77 -6.34 9.81
N ALA A 180 11.64 -5.35 9.60
CA ALA A 180 11.26 -4.02 9.12
C ALA A 180 10.54 -4.09 7.76
N LYS A 181 11.04 -4.89 6.82
CA LYS A 181 10.41 -5.12 5.52
C LYS A 181 9.04 -5.78 5.66
N GLU A 182 8.97 -6.82 6.49
CA GLU A 182 7.72 -7.53 6.72
C GLU A 182 6.69 -6.66 7.46
N ILE A 183 7.12 -5.83 8.43
CA ILE A 183 6.24 -4.91 9.15
C ILE A 183 5.55 -3.97 8.15
N LEU A 184 6.27 -3.27 7.29
CA LEU A 184 5.68 -2.38 6.28
C LEU A 184 4.70 -3.11 5.38
N TYR A 185 5.05 -4.33 4.95
CA TYR A 185 4.13 -5.19 4.17
C TYR A 185 2.86 -5.53 4.97
N GLN A 186 2.99 -5.91 6.25
CA GLN A 186 1.86 -6.26 7.10
C GLN A 186 0.97 -5.04 7.44
N LEU A 187 1.54 -3.85 7.59
CA LEU A 187 0.77 -2.61 7.77
C LEU A 187 -0.17 -2.38 6.59
N ARG A 188 0.32 -2.53 5.36
CA ARG A 188 -0.52 -2.43 4.15
C ARG A 188 -1.53 -3.55 4.06
N LEU A 189 -1.09 -4.80 4.22
CA LEU A 189 -1.93 -5.98 4.05
C LEU A 189 -3.12 -5.97 5.01
N ARG A 190 -2.90 -5.50 6.24
CA ARG A 190 -3.92 -5.44 7.29
C ARG A 190 -4.62 -4.09 7.38
N ASN A 191 -4.23 -3.12 6.54
CA ASN A 191 -4.72 -1.74 6.60
C ASN A 191 -4.60 -1.12 8.00
N LEU A 192 -3.44 -1.34 8.65
CA LEU A 192 -3.15 -0.79 9.97
C LEU A 192 -2.70 0.66 9.84
N SER A 193 -3.19 1.51 10.73
CA SER A 193 -2.89 2.95 10.74
C SER A 193 -2.95 3.52 12.16
N GLY A 194 -2.49 4.73 12.33
CA GLY A 194 -2.40 5.41 13.63
C GLY A 194 -1.02 5.22 14.25
N MET A 195 -0.92 5.21 15.56
CA MET A 195 0.34 4.99 16.29
C MET A 195 0.72 3.51 16.26
N ILE A 196 1.96 3.25 15.88
CA ILE A 196 2.50 1.90 15.84
C ILE A 196 3.81 1.89 16.63
N LEU A 197 3.93 0.99 17.59
CA LEU A 197 5.13 0.79 18.37
C LEU A 197 5.75 -0.55 18.01
N VAL A 198 7.02 -0.53 17.66
CA VAL A 198 7.76 -1.73 17.28
C VAL A 198 8.87 -1.99 18.29
N ASP A 199 8.85 -3.15 18.90
CA ASP A 199 9.93 -3.67 19.76
C ASP A 199 10.85 -4.56 18.91
N PHE A 200 11.93 -3.95 18.41
CA PHE A 200 12.98 -4.67 17.69
C PHE A 200 13.90 -5.41 18.64
N ILE A 201 14.58 -6.44 18.15
CA ILE A 201 15.56 -7.15 18.94
C ILE A 201 16.70 -6.17 19.32
N ASN A 202 16.94 -6.03 20.62
CA ASN A 202 17.95 -5.13 21.15
C ASN A 202 19.36 -5.48 20.63
N MET A 203 20.08 -4.46 20.18
CA MET A 203 21.47 -4.52 19.76
C MET A 203 22.31 -3.70 20.74
N THR A 204 23.56 -4.09 20.95
CA THR A 204 24.49 -3.31 21.79
C THR A 204 25.30 -2.31 20.99
N ASP A 205 25.33 -2.45 19.69
CA ASP A 205 26.04 -1.58 18.74
C ASP A 205 25.09 -0.49 18.24
N HIS A 206 25.29 0.74 18.72
CA HIS A 206 24.49 1.91 18.30
C HIS A 206 24.62 2.23 16.81
N ALA A 207 25.76 1.91 16.17
CA ALA A 207 25.89 2.13 14.73
C ALA A 207 24.96 1.24 13.92
N LEU A 208 24.68 0.03 14.39
CA LEU A 208 23.71 -0.88 13.77
C LEU A 208 22.25 -0.45 14.04
N GLU A 209 21.98 0.17 15.21
CA GLU A 209 20.66 0.75 15.49
C GLU A 209 20.37 1.94 14.55
N GLU A 210 21.32 2.86 14.40
CA GLU A 210 21.21 3.98 13.48
C GLU A 210 21.02 3.51 12.03
N ALA A 211 21.81 2.52 11.59
CA ALA A 211 21.67 1.93 10.26
C ALA A 211 20.29 1.27 10.05
N LEU A 212 19.72 0.62 11.08
CA LEU A 212 18.36 0.06 11.00
C LEU A 212 17.31 1.16 10.80
N MET A 213 17.43 2.28 11.52
CA MET A 213 16.50 3.41 11.41
C MET A 213 16.59 4.09 10.05
N GLU A 214 17.79 4.24 9.50
CA GLU A 214 17.99 4.78 8.16
C GLU A 214 17.35 3.88 7.09
N GLU A 215 17.59 2.58 7.16
CA GLU A 215 17.01 1.59 6.23
C GLU A 215 15.48 1.52 6.35
N LEU A 216 14.94 1.53 7.58
CA LEU A 216 13.50 1.55 7.81
C LEU A 216 12.87 2.82 7.22
N SER A 217 13.50 3.98 7.41
CA SER A 217 13.06 5.24 6.83
C SER A 217 13.11 5.24 5.30
N LEU A 218 14.14 4.62 4.71
CA LEU A 218 14.28 4.46 3.26
C LEU A 218 13.20 3.53 2.69
N LEU A 219 12.92 2.43 3.38
CA LEU A 219 11.86 1.49 3.01
C LEU A 219 10.48 2.14 3.09
N ALA A 220 10.21 2.90 4.16
CA ALA A 220 8.95 3.62 4.35
C ALA A 220 8.71 4.69 3.26
N ARG A 221 9.77 5.38 2.79
CA ARG A 221 9.66 6.35 1.68
C ARG A 221 9.34 5.70 0.33
N LYS A 222 9.77 4.45 0.14
CA LYS A 222 9.49 3.69 -1.10
C LYS A 222 8.13 2.99 -1.07
N ASP A 223 7.51 2.95 0.11
CA ASP A 223 6.23 2.30 0.29
C ASP A 223 5.10 3.15 -0.31
N PRO A 224 4.15 2.57 -1.06
CA PRO A 224 3.02 3.30 -1.63
C PRO A 224 2.08 3.87 -0.55
N VAL A 225 2.10 3.30 0.66
CA VAL A 225 1.36 3.84 1.81
C VAL A 225 2.28 4.76 2.61
N HIS A 226 1.88 6.01 2.76
CA HIS A 226 2.66 6.98 3.52
C HIS A 226 2.80 6.55 4.99
N THR A 227 4.01 6.14 5.33
CA THR A 227 4.38 5.72 6.69
C THR A 227 5.50 6.65 7.19
N ARG A 228 5.31 7.24 8.35
CA ARG A 228 6.29 8.12 8.97
C ARG A 228 7.03 7.40 10.09
N ILE A 229 8.33 7.23 9.94
CA ILE A 229 9.20 6.79 11.02
C ILE A 229 9.54 8.02 11.87
N VAL A 230 9.27 7.96 13.17
CA VAL A 230 9.42 9.11 14.05
C VAL A 230 10.77 9.08 14.76
N ASP A 231 10.94 8.17 15.72
CA ASP A 231 12.16 8.07 16.52
C ASP A 231 12.19 6.74 17.30
N ILE A 232 13.25 6.56 18.09
CA ILE A 232 13.36 5.48 19.10
C ILE A 232 13.08 6.08 20.47
N THR A 233 12.14 5.51 21.19
CA THR A 233 11.82 5.93 22.56
C THR A 233 12.98 5.64 23.52
N ALA A 234 12.95 6.24 24.70
CA ALA A 234 13.90 5.94 25.79
C ALA A 234 13.85 4.45 26.25
N LEU A 235 12.80 3.72 25.90
CA LEU A 235 12.64 2.29 26.18
C LEU A 235 13.13 1.40 25.03
N GLY A 236 13.64 1.98 23.94
CA GLY A 236 14.13 1.24 22.77
C GLY A 236 13.05 0.85 21.77
N LEU A 237 11.81 1.37 21.91
CA LEU A 237 10.74 1.11 20.98
C LEU A 237 10.80 2.09 19.80
N VAL A 238 10.63 1.58 18.59
CA VAL A 238 10.53 2.42 17.39
C VAL A 238 9.10 2.91 17.22
N GLU A 239 8.94 4.22 17.05
CA GLU A 239 7.66 4.89 16.79
C GLU A 239 7.42 5.08 15.29
N ILE A 240 6.25 4.64 14.83
CA ILE A 240 5.81 4.73 13.44
C ILE A 240 4.43 5.40 13.37
#